data_f3cf650d1f55403a8500f22d93049ada
#
_entry.id   f3cf650d1f55403a8500f22d93049ada
#
_cell.length_a   1.000
_cell.length_b   1.000
_cell.length_c   1.000
_cell.angle_alpha   90.00
_cell.angle_beta   90.00
_cell.angle_gamma   90.00
#
_symmetry.space_group_name_H-M   'P 1'
#
loop_
_entity.id
_entity.type
_entity.pdbx_description
1 polymer ?
#
loop_
_entity_poly.entity_id
_entity_poly.type
_entity_poly.pdbx_seq_one_letter_code
_entity_poly.pdbx_strand_id
1 'polypeptide(L)'
;MHHPSRRQLLKVAAACGSVGALGLSAPAIGQGLTKVTFTTSWIPEGPNLFAYVARDKGFWKKNGLDVSVARGSGSGAAAQAVGAGTFMFGMGATPTVIIQAAKGLPITCIGQINYDALMGIGVPANSPITKAKDLEGKKLGASVSSGEYPFLPLYAQKAGFDLSKVQLVQLDSKVRDRSLTERLVDAVAAFGSSTIPSLASTGSDVRFLLFKDAGVEFYGQSLTTQPARVKSEPAVCQAFVSGAMEAIRFIMTEPDEALDIFLKANDEVSMTSSGKEYARIGLGLANLTNLVPEVLQNGLGWADPAKVKAQSELILQYAAGQGAKMPDLAQLFTNQFVGKIKFTDAELAKARKSVEPFRKYVA
;
A
#
# COMPACT_ATOMS: atom_id res chain seq x y z
N MET A 1 -28.25 -81.64 -13.73
CA MET A 1 -27.94 -80.21 -13.63
C MET A 1 -27.91 -79.82 -12.17
N HIS A 2 -26.71 -79.62 -11.59
CA HIS A 2 -26.57 -79.28 -10.17
C HIS A 2 -26.53 -77.77 -10.05
N HIS A 3 -27.56 -77.19 -9.39
CA HIS A 3 -27.55 -75.79 -9.00
C HIS A 3 -26.68 -75.60 -7.73
N PRO A 4 -25.68 -74.69 -7.74
CA PRO A 4 -24.92 -74.39 -6.54
C PRO A 4 -25.79 -73.69 -5.48
N SER A 5 -25.65 -74.09 -4.20
CA SER A 5 -26.43 -73.56 -3.10
C SER A 5 -25.97 -72.14 -2.75
N ARG A 6 -26.89 -71.32 -2.18
CA ARG A 6 -26.61 -69.91 -1.72
C ARG A 6 -25.41 -69.78 -0.77
N ARG A 7 -25.02 -70.87 -0.10
CA ARG A 7 -23.81 -70.87 0.79
C ARG A 7 -22.50 -70.95 0.05
N GLN A 8 -22.46 -71.38 -1.24
CA GLN A 8 -21.22 -71.41 -2.02
C GLN A 8 -20.96 -70.10 -2.72
N LEU A 9 -21.99 -69.28 -2.99
CA LEU A 9 -21.88 -67.94 -3.51
C LEU A 9 -21.34 -66.93 -2.48
N LEU A 10 -21.60 -67.16 -1.18
CA LEU A 10 -21.10 -66.31 -0.11
C LEU A 10 -19.61 -66.51 0.27
N LYS A 11 -19.01 -67.64 -0.14
CA LYS A 11 -17.60 -67.94 0.13
C LYS A 11 -16.65 -67.38 -0.96
N VAL A 12 -17.11 -67.02 -2.14
CA VAL A 12 -16.34 -66.42 -3.20
C VAL A 12 -16.26 -64.91 -3.06
N ALA A 13 -17.20 -64.27 -2.34
CA ALA A 13 -17.19 -62.82 -2.10
C ALA A 13 -16.23 -62.37 -0.98
N ALA A 14 -15.61 -63.28 -0.24
CA ALA A 14 -14.73 -62.95 0.91
C ALA A 14 -13.21 -62.98 0.57
N ALA A 15 -12.82 -63.29 -0.66
CA ALA A 15 -11.42 -63.46 -1.02
C ALA A 15 -10.81 -62.39 -1.99
N CYS A 16 -11.58 -61.32 -2.29
CA CYS A 16 -11.10 -60.21 -3.14
C CYS A 16 -11.17 -58.83 -2.45
N GLY A 17 -10.86 -58.78 -1.15
CA GLY A 17 -11.00 -57.57 -0.36
C GLY A 17 -9.70 -57.08 0.31
N SER A 18 -8.58 -57.01 -0.41
CA SER A 18 -7.37 -56.32 0.09
C SER A 18 -6.44 -55.88 -1.03
N VAL A 19 -6.99 -55.12 -1.98
CA VAL A 19 -6.20 -54.20 -2.79
C VAL A 19 -6.37 -52.83 -2.18
N GLY A 20 -5.27 -52.32 -1.59
CA GLY A 20 -5.22 -51.05 -0.88
C GLY A 20 -5.87 -49.93 -1.69
N ALA A 21 -6.85 -49.29 -1.07
CA ALA A 21 -7.32 -48.01 -1.49
C ALA A 21 -6.15 -47.01 -1.30
N LEU A 22 -5.26 -46.91 -2.30
CA LEU A 22 -4.52 -45.67 -2.54
C LEU A 22 -5.58 -44.64 -2.77
N GLY A 23 -5.86 -43.84 -1.73
CA GLY A 23 -6.72 -42.71 -1.79
C GLY A 23 -6.14 -41.71 -2.80
N LEU A 24 -6.54 -41.86 -4.04
CA LEU A 24 -6.51 -40.76 -4.97
C LEU A 24 -7.46 -39.73 -4.37
N SER A 25 -6.89 -38.79 -3.59
CA SER A 25 -7.57 -37.56 -3.27
C SER A 25 -8.00 -36.96 -4.60
N ALA A 26 -9.23 -37.19 -5.02
CA ALA A 26 -9.81 -36.42 -6.10
C ALA A 26 -9.58 -34.95 -5.74
N PRO A 27 -9.05 -34.11 -6.63
CA PRO A 27 -8.99 -32.69 -6.37
C PRO A 27 -10.41 -32.26 -6.02
N ALA A 28 -10.57 -31.60 -4.88
CA ALA A 28 -11.85 -31.08 -4.45
C ALA A 28 -12.30 -30.05 -5.49
N ILE A 29 -12.99 -30.52 -6.53
CA ILE A 29 -13.65 -29.68 -7.51
C ILE A 29 -14.84 -29.08 -6.78
N GLY A 30 -14.68 -27.79 -6.37
CA GLY A 30 -15.83 -27.02 -5.93
C GLY A 30 -15.77 -26.30 -4.59
N GLN A 31 -14.63 -26.02 -3.98
CA GLN A 31 -14.62 -24.91 -3.04
C GLN A 31 -14.68 -23.62 -3.84
N GLY A 32 -15.86 -22.96 -3.85
CA GLY A 32 -16.02 -21.64 -4.45
C GLY A 32 -15.01 -20.66 -3.86
N LEU A 33 -14.59 -19.65 -4.66
CA LEU A 33 -13.65 -18.64 -4.20
C LEU A 33 -14.14 -17.99 -2.90
N THR A 34 -13.23 -17.81 -1.94
CA THR A 34 -13.52 -17.07 -0.71
C THR A 34 -13.75 -15.59 -1.05
N LYS A 35 -14.92 -15.06 -0.74
CA LYS A 35 -15.24 -13.65 -0.95
C LYS A 35 -14.49 -12.79 0.06
N VAL A 36 -13.81 -11.77 -0.43
CA VAL A 36 -12.99 -10.84 0.35
C VAL A 36 -13.33 -9.40 -0.01
N THR A 37 -13.50 -8.56 1.00
CA THR A 37 -13.67 -7.11 0.84
C THR A 37 -12.37 -6.39 1.16
N PHE A 38 -11.93 -5.53 0.24
CA PHE A 38 -10.73 -4.72 0.38
C PHE A 38 -11.00 -3.25 0.05
N THR A 39 -10.51 -2.33 0.87
CA THR A 39 -10.54 -0.90 0.59
C THR A 39 -9.14 -0.35 0.37
N THR A 40 -8.96 0.43 -0.71
CA THR A 40 -7.73 1.21 -0.92
C THR A 40 -7.65 2.38 0.06
N SER A 41 -6.49 3.03 0.15
CA SER A 41 -6.31 4.20 1.03
C SER A 41 -6.91 5.48 0.47
N TRP A 42 -7.00 5.61 -0.87
CA TRP A 42 -7.35 6.82 -1.57
C TRP A 42 -8.00 6.51 -2.92
N ILE A 43 -8.15 7.55 -3.75
CA ILE A 43 -8.60 7.44 -5.15
C ILE A 43 -7.68 6.53 -5.96
N PRO A 44 -8.10 6.07 -7.16
CA PRO A 44 -7.22 5.33 -8.06
C PRO A 44 -5.97 6.16 -8.43
N GLU A 45 -4.82 5.73 -7.93
CA GLU A 45 -3.52 6.36 -8.15
C GLU A 45 -2.39 5.33 -8.03
N GLY A 46 -1.13 5.74 -8.30
CA GLY A 46 0.02 4.86 -8.37
C GLY A 46 0.16 3.84 -7.23
N PRO A 47 0.16 4.25 -5.94
CA PRO A 47 0.27 3.29 -4.83
C PRO A 47 -0.88 2.28 -4.74
N ASN A 48 -2.07 2.61 -5.27
CA ASN A 48 -3.26 1.75 -5.24
C ASN A 48 -3.38 0.83 -6.47
N LEU A 49 -2.54 1.05 -7.49
CA LEU A 49 -2.61 0.37 -8.79
C LEU A 49 -2.53 -1.16 -8.66
N PHE A 50 -1.74 -1.67 -7.70
CA PHE A 50 -1.58 -3.11 -7.48
C PHE A 50 -2.91 -3.83 -7.24
N ALA A 51 -3.90 -3.16 -6.64
CA ALA A 51 -5.19 -3.76 -6.31
C ALA A 51 -5.98 -4.11 -7.57
N TYR A 52 -5.96 -3.24 -8.57
CA TYR A 52 -6.62 -3.46 -9.85
C TYR A 52 -5.87 -4.53 -10.65
N VAL A 53 -4.55 -4.49 -10.65
CA VAL A 53 -3.71 -5.52 -11.30
C VAL A 53 -3.90 -6.88 -10.65
N ALA A 54 -3.92 -6.97 -9.31
CA ALA A 54 -4.13 -8.23 -8.59
C ALA A 54 -5.48 -8.86 -8.92
N ARG A 55 -6.53 -8.03 -9.05
CA ARG A 55 -7.87 -8.45 -9.41
C ARG A 55 -7.92 -8.93 -10.87
N ASP A 56 -7.48 -8.09 -11.81
CA ASP A 56 -7.74 -8.28 -13.23
C ASP A 56 -6.77 -9.27 -13.90
N LYS A 57 -5.52 -9.39 -13.38
CA LYS A 57 -4.60 -10.50 -13.71
C LYS A 57 -4.94 -11.81 -13.00
N GLY A 58 -5.90 -11.76 -12.08
CA GLY A 58 -6.34 -12.95 -11.36
C GLY A 58 -5.36 -13.48 -10.31
N PHE A 59 -4.42 -12.67 -9.82
CA PHE A 59 -3.47 -13.11 -8.79
C PHE A 59 -4.18 -13.52 -7.48
N TRP A 60 -5.22 -12.81 -7.07
CA TRP A 60 -6.05 -13.23 -5.94
C TRP A 60 -6.88 -14.46 -6.26
N LYS A 61 -7.47 -14.54 -7.47
CA LYS A 61 -8.26 -15.69 -7.90
C LYS A 61 -7.44 -16.98 -7.93
N LYS A 62 -6.18 -16.91 -8.41
CA LYS A 62 -5.22 -18.01 -8.38
C LYS A 62 -4.94 -18.50 -6.96
N ASN A 63 -5.01 -17.60 -5.97
CA ASN A 63 -4.85 -17.89 -4.54
C ASN A 63 -6.19 -18.24 -3.84
N GLY A 64 -7.27 -18.53 -4.60
CA GLY A 64 -8.56 -18.96 -4.07
C GLY A 64 -9.46 -17.84 -3.56
N LEU A 65 -9.19 -16.57 -3.88
CA LEU A 65 -9.95 -15.43 -3.41
C LEU A 65 -10.71 -14.72 -4.53
N ASP A 66 -11.95 -14.30 -4.22
CA ASP A 66 -12.75 -13.35 -4.99
C ASP A 66 -12.74 -12.00 -4.24
N VAL A 67 -11.87 -11.08 -4.67
CA VAL A 67 -11.63 -9.82 -3.96
C VAL A 67 -12.39 -8.68 -4.62
N SER A 68 -13.32 -8.09 -3.88
CA SER A 68 -13.95 -6.83 -4.26
C SER A 68 -13.09 -5.65 -3.76
N VAL A 69 -12.71 -4.77 -4.69
CA VAL A 69 -11.88 -3.59 -4.41
C VAL A 69 -12.76 -2.35 -4.33
N ALA A 70 -12.79 -1.70 -3.17
CA ALA A 70 -13.47 -0.43 -2.96
C ALA A 70 -12.48 0.73 -2.94
N ARG A 71 -12.90 1.86 -3.51
CA ARG A 71 -12.17 3.12 -3.46
C ARG A 71 -12.12 3.67 -2.04
N GLY A 72 -10.95 4.09 -1.57
CA GLY A 72 -10.76 4.75 -0.29
C GLY A 72 -11.01 6.26 -0.31
N SER A 73 -11.15 6.84 0.89
CA SER A 73 -11.33 8.27 1.12
C SER A 73 -10.34 8.87 2.12
N GLY A 74 -9.23 8.16 2.35
CA GLY A 74 -8.17 8.54 3.28
C GLY A 74 -7.71 7.36 4.13
N SER A 75 -6.42 7.33 4.47
CA SER A 75 -5.81 6.24 5.27
C SER A 75 -6.48 6.06 6.64
N GLY A 76 -6.92 7.15 7.27
CA GLY A 76 -7.63 7.10 8.54
C GLY A 76 -9.00 6.44 8.42
N ALA A 77 -9.77 6.79 7.37
CA ALA A 77 -11.08 6.19 7.10
C ALA A 77 -10.94 4.70 6.75
N ALA A 78 -9.96 4.34 5.93
CA ALA A 78 -9.67 2.94 5.59
C ALA A 78 -9.28 2.13 6.83
N ALA A 79 -8.40 2.66 7.69
CA ALA A 79 -8.01 2.01 8.94
C ALA A 79 -9.21 1.77 9.87
N GLN A 80 -10.08 2.79 10.05
CA GLN A 80 -11.29 2.66 10.87
C GLN A 80 -12.27 1.64 10.30
N ALA A 81 -12.48 1.61 8.98
CA ALA A 81 -13.35 0.65 8.32
C ALA A 81 -12.86 -0.80 8.50
N VAL A 82 -11.54 -1.01 8.47
CA VAL A 82 -10.94 -2.33 8.77
C VAL A 82 -11.07 -2.66 10.25
N GLY A 83 -10.71 -1.73 11.15
CA GLY A 83 -10.80 -1.94 12.59
C GLY A 83 -12.22 -2.24 13.07
N ALA A 84 -13.24 -1.63 12.44
CA ALA A 84 -14.65 -1.89 12.68
C ALA A 84 -15.18 -3.17 12.01
N GLY A 85 -14.37 -3.83 11.15
CA GLY A 85 -14.78 -5.05 10.44
C GLY A 85 -15.66 -4.81 9.21
N THR A 86 -15.85 -3.57 8.77
CA THR A 86 -16.59 -3.24 7.53
C THR A 86 -15.88 -3.80 6.29
N PHE A 87 -14.55 -3.77 6.29
CA PHE A 87 -13.71 -4.42 5.31
C PHE A 87 -12.83 -5.47 5.97
N MET A 88 -12.63 -6.59 5.28
CA MET A 88 -11.74 -7.65 5.75
C MET A 88 -10.28 -7.21 5.73
N PHE A 89 -9.92 -6.51 4.66
CA PHE A 89 -8.59 -5.95 4.43
C PHE A 89 -8.68 -4.50 4.00
N GLY A 90 -7.63 -3.77 4.25
CA GLY A 90 -7.48 -2.39 3.81
C GLY A 90 -6.03 -2.05 3.49
N MET A 91 -5.86 -0.83 3.03
CA MET A 91 -4.55 -0.22 2.81
C MET A 91 -4.55 1.16 3.43
N GLY A 92 -3.45 1.54 4.06
CA GLY A 92 -3.30 2.86 4.65
C GLY A 92 -1.85 3.29 4.78
N ALA A 93 -1.61 4.60 4.82
CA ALA A 93 -0.29 5.12 5.16
C ALA A 93 0.15 4.57 6.51
N THR A 94 1.30 3.92 6.56
CA THR A 94 1.81 3.24 7.75
C THR A 94 1.82 4.16 8.99
N PRO A 95 2.27 5.43 8.91
CA PRO A 95 2.20 6.35 10.06
C PRO A 95 0.77 6.57 10.56
N THR A 96 -0.21 6.70 9.66
CA THR A 96 -1.62 6.84 10.03
C THR A 96 -2.17 5.60 10.72
N VAL A 97 -1.80 4.40 10.23
CA VAL A 97 -2.18 3.13 10.86
C VAL A 97 -1.59 3.03 12.27
N ILE A 98 -0.33 3.42 12.46
CA ILE A 98 0.31 3.46 13.78
C ILE A 98 -0.42 4.42 14.74
N ILE A 99 -0.79 5.61 14.27
CA ILE A 99 -1.59 6.58 15.06
C ILE A 99 -2.93 5.96 15.50
N GLN A 100 -3.62 5.28 14.60
CA GLN A 100 -4.92 4.67 14.92
C GLN A 100 -4.75 3.50 15.91
N ALA A 101 -3.75 2.66 15.74
CA ALA A 101 -3.41 1.58 16.68
C ALA A 101 -3.03 2.14 18.07
N ALA A 102 -2.25 3.22 18.13
CA ALA A 102 -1.89 3.91 19.37
C ALA A 102 -3.09 4.48 20.13
N LYS A 103 -4.19 4.75 19.42
CA LYS A 103 -5.50 5.16 19.98
C LYS A 103 -6.42 3.98 20.31
N GLY A 104 -5.93 2.75 20.17
CA GLY A 104 -6.64 1.53 20.55
C GLY A 104 -7.45 0.88 19.43
N LEU A 105 -7.33 1.34 18.17
CA LEU A 105 -7.99 0.67 17.05
C LEU A 105 -7.39 -0.73 16.84
N PRO A 106 -8.20 -1.81 16.75
CA PRO A 106 -7.70 -3.16 16.53
C PRO A 106 -7.30 -3.35 15.06
N ILE A 107 -6.08 -2.97 14.73
CA ILE A 107 -5.54 -3.02 13.36
C ILE A 107 -4.11 -3.57 13.37
N THR A 108 -3.78 -4.38 12.37
CA THR A 108 -2.47 -4.99 12.14
C THR A 108 -2.02 -4.75 10.71
N CYS A 109 -0.77 -4.36 10.51
CA CYS A 109 -0.11 -4.36 9.22
C CYS A 109 0.39 -5.77 8.89
N ILE A 110 0.03 -6.29 7.72
CA ILE A 110 0.35 -7.65 7.27
C ILE A 110 1.25 -7.70 6.03
N GLY A 111 1.73 -6.56 5.59
CA GLY A 111 2.68 -6.40 4.48
C GLY A 111 2.86 -4.96 4.08
N GLN A 112 4.10 -4.58 3.74
CA GLN A 112 4.45 -3.25 3.26
C GLN A 112 4.23 -3.16 1.75
N ILE A 113 3.59 -2.08 1.29
CA ILE A 113 3.32 -1.86 -0.14
C ILE A 113 4.42 -1.02 -0.77
N ASN A 114 4.88 0.00 -0.08
CA ASN A 114 5.99 0.84 -0.50
C ASN A 114 6.74 1.44 0.71
N TYR A 115 8.03 1.69 0.54
CA TYR A 115 9.00 1.84 1.63
C TYR A 115 9.39 3.30 1.90
N ASP A 116 8.80 4.24 1.17
CA ASP A 116 8.95 5.67 1.40
C ASP A 116 7.57 6.32 1.29
N ALA A 117 7.18 7.07 2.29
CA ALA A 117 5.91 7.78 2.31
C ALA A 117 5.90 8.95 1.31
N LEU A 118 7.08 9.41 0.86
CA LEU A 118 7.23 10.61 0.02
C LEU A 118 6.49 11.83 0.59
N MET A 119 6.42 11.94 1.92
CA MET A 119 5.88 13.14 2.56
C MET A 119 6.80 14.33 2.31
N GLY A 120 6.21 15.49 2.05
CA GLY A 120 7.03 16.67 1.77
C GLY A 120 6.23 17.94 1.56
N ILE A 121 6.96 18.97 1.18
CA ILE A 121 6.43 20.26 0.78
C ILE A 121 6.66 20.43 -0.71
N GLY A 122 5.58 20.47 -1.49
CA GLY A 122 5.60 20.75 -2.92
C GLY A 122 5.63 22.26 -3.17
N VAL A 123 6.54 22.70 -4.04
CA VAL A 123 6.66 24.09 -4.50
C VAL A 123 6.80 24.11 -6.00
N PRO A 124 6.36 25.16 -6.71
CA PRO A 124 6.67 25.32 -8.12
C PRO A 124 8.18 25.22 -8.35
N ALA A 125 8.64 24.56 -9.42
CA ALA A 125 10.07 24.35 -9.67
C ALA A 125 10.85 25.68 -9.78
N ASN A 126 10.20 26.74 -10.28
CA ASN A 126 10.75 28.09 -10.38
C ASN A 126 10.54 28.95 -9.11
N SER A 127 10.05 28.35 -8.01
CA SER A 127 9.89 29.04 -6.74
C SER A 127 11.23 29.44 -6.13
N PRO A 128 11.32 30.58 -5.44
CA PRO A 128 12.49 30.94 -4.63
C PRO A 128 12.64 30.06 -3.37
N ILE A 129 11.63 29.25 -3.04
CA ILE A 129 11.70 28.30 -1.93
C ILE A 129 12.54 27.10 -2.39
N THR A 130 13.78 27.02 -1.96
CA THR A 130 14.73 25.96 -2.33
C THR A 130 15.07 25.03 -1.16
N LYS A 131 14.80 25.47 0.05
CA LYS A 131 15.02 24.72 1.31
C LYS A 131 13.90 25.03 2.31
N ALA A 132 13.75 24.19 3.31
CA ALA A 132 12.67 24.30 4.30
C ALA A 132 12.63 25.66 5.02
N LYS A 133 13.80 26.27 5.29
CA LYS A 133 13.90 27.59 5.93
C LYS A 133 13.22 28.71 5.14
N ASP A 134 13.14 28.58 3.82
CA ASP A 134 12.55 29.58 2.95
C ASP A 134 11.01 29.61 3.06
N LEU A 135 10.39 28.66 3.80
CA LEU A 135 8.96 28.65 4.10
C LEU A 135 8.53 29.73 5.11
N GLU A 136 9.46 30.27 5.91
CA GLU A 136 9.14 31.35 6.84
C GLU A 136 8.61 32.57 6.10
N GLY A 137 7.47 33.08 6.54
CA GLY A 137 6.74 34.20 5.90
C GLY A 137 5.91 33.80 4.65
N LYS A 138 5.90 32.52 4.25
CA LYS A 138 5.18 32.02 3.07
C LYS A 138 3.85 31.39 3.45
N LYS A 139 2.94 31.32 2.46
CA LYS A 139 1.66 30.62 2.59
C LYS A 139 1.86 29.14 2.25
N LEU A 140 1.62 28.29 3.26
CA LEU A 140 1.66 26.82 3.12
C LEU A 140 0.25 26.28 3.16
N GLY A 141 -0.24 25.79 2.01
CA GLY A 141 -1.51 25.07 1.92
C GLY A 141 -1.39 23.68 2.52
N ALA A 142 -2.26 23.32 3.45
CA ALA A 142 -2.25 22.02 4.11
C ALA A 142 -3.67 21.55 4.43
N SER A 143 -3.87 20.24 4.49
CA SER A 143 -5.15 19.65 4.92
C SER A 143 -4.99 18.92 6.24
N VAL A 144 -5.77 19.29 7.26
CA VAL A 144 -5.74 18.63 8.58
C VAL A 144 -6.12 17.14 8.52
N SER A 145 -6.86 16.73 7.51
CA SER A 145 -7.23 15.32 7.28
C SER A 145 -6.15 14.53 6.54
N SER A 146 -5.13 15.17 6.01
CA SER A 146 -4.05 14.51 5.29
C SER A 146 -3.01 13.91 6.23
N GLY A 147 -2.43 12.79 5.83
CA GLY A 147 -1.57 11.98 6.71
C GLY A 147 -0.21 12.63 7.03
N GLU A 148 0.27 13.57 6.22
CA GLU A 148 1.51 14.30 6.47
C GLU A 148 1.33 15.46 7.45
N TYR A 149 0.11 15.99 7.60
CA TYR A 149 -0.18 17.18 8.42
C TYR A 149 0.32 17.08 9.86
N PRO A 150 0.09 15.97 10.60
CA PRO A 150 0.55 15.83 11.98
C PRO A 150 2.07 15.89 12.14
N PHE A 151 2.82 15.71 11.05
CA PHE A 151 4.29 15.69 11.07
C PHE A 151 4.94 17.03 10.69
N LEU A 152 4.15 18.05 10.34
CA LEU A 152 4.69 19.39 10.04
C LEU A 152 5.51 19.98 11.20
N PRO A 153 5.10 19.90 12.50
CA PRO A 153 5.91 20.39 13.59
C PRO A 153 7.26 19.65 13.73
N LEU A 154 7.24 18.32 13.55
CA LEU A 154 8.46 17.51 13.57
C LEU A 154 9.38 17.88 12.40
N TYR A 155 8.84 18.02 11.20
CA TYR A 155 9.59 18.44 10.02
C TYR A 155 10.22 19.82 10.24
N ALA A 156 9.47 20.79 10.75
CA ALA A 156 9.98 22.13 11.05
C ALA A 156 11.16 22.09 12.04
N GLN A 157 11.00 21.32 13.11
CA GLN A 157 12.07 21.13 14.11
C GLN A 157 13.33 20.50 13.49
N LYS A 158 13.18 19.44 12.71
CA LYS A 158 14.30 18.72 12.10
C LYS A 158 14.97 19.51 10.98
N ALA A 159 14.18 20.22 10.18
CA ALA A 159 14.68 21.05 9.07
C ALA A 159 15.15 22.46 9.51
N GLY A 160 14.98 22.81 10.78
CA GLY A 160 15.54 24.03 11.37
C GLY A 160 14.82 25.32 10.99
N PHE A 161 13.47 25.30 10.86
CA PHE A 161 12.68 26.50 10.62
C PHE A 161 11.56 26.66 11.66
N ASP A 162 11.08 27.89 11.82
CA ASP A 162 10.02 28.24 12.76
C ASP A 162 8.65 28.13 12.08
N LEU A 163 7.90 27.08 12.39
CA LEU A 163 6.57 26.85 11.82
C LEU A 163 5.58 27.98 12.18
N SER A 164 5.76 28.68 13.31
CA SER A 164 4.88 29.79 13.70
C SER A 164 4.99 31.01 12.77
N LYS A 165 6.09 31.10 12.01
CA LYS A 165 6.29 32.14 10.97
C LYS A 165 5.72 31.74 9.62
N VAL A 166 5.21 30.50 9.45
CA VAL A 166 4.58 30.02 8.23
C VAL A 166 3.09 30.33 8.29
N GLN A 167 2.54 30.92 7.24
CA GLN A 167 1.10 31.15 7.13
C GLN A 167 0.39 29.86 6.68
N LEU A 168 -0.07 29.05 7.64
CA LEU A 168 -0.81 27.83 7.34
C LEU A 168 -2.21 28.17 6.80
N VAL A 169 -2.46 27.78 5.55
CA VAL A 169 -3.74 27.92 4.86
C VAL A 169 -4.42 26.56 4.82
N GLN A 170 -5.57 26.43 5.51
CA GLN A 170 -6.35 25.20 5.48
C GLN A 170 -7.01 25.03 4.12
N LEU A 171 -6.74 23.91 3.48
CA LEU A 171 -7.29 23.55 2.17
C LEU A 171 -7.94 22.16 2.23
N ASP A 172 -9.01 21.99 1.47
CA ASP A 172 -9.47 20.66 1.12
C ASP A 172 -8.43 20.01 0.18
N SER A 173 -8.15 18.73 0.40
CA SER A 173 -7.17 17.98 -0.40
C SER A 173 -7.47 17.95 -1.91
N LYS A 174 -8.76 18.11 -2.29
CA LYS A 174 -9.20 18.13 -3.69
C LYS A 174 -8.79 19.40 -4.45
N VAL A 175 -8.60 20.52 -3.73
CA VAL A 175 -8.24 21.82 -4.33
C VAL A 175 -6.79 22.22 -4.04
N ARG A 176 -6.06 21.44 -3.25
CA ARG A 176 -4.70 21.74 -2.79
C ARG A 176 -3.74 21.98 -3.96
N ASP A 177 -3.65 21.02 -4.89
CA ASP A 177 -2.71 21.08 -6.01
C ASP A 177 -3.07 22.24 -6.98
N ARG A 178 -4.37 22.44 -7.19
CA ARG A 178 -4.86 23.60 -7.95
C ARG A 178 -4.51 24.93 -7.29
N SER A 179 -4.64 25.01 -5.96
CA SER A 179 -4.28 26.24 -5.21
C SER A 179 -2.79 26.60 -5.37
N LEU A 180 -1.91 25.57 -5.52
CA LEU A 180 -0.50 25.80 -5.83
C LEU A 180 -0.30 26.33 -7.25
N THR A 181 -0.94 25.73 -8.25
CA THR A 181 -0.80 26.15 -9.65
C THR A 181 -1.39 27.53 -9.90
N GLU A 182 -2.48 27.89 -9.25
CA GLU A 182 -3.11 29.22 -9.29
C GLU A 182 -2.40 30.25 -8.38
N ARG A 183 -1.32 29.87 -7.70
CA ARG A 183 -0.53 30.73 -6.80
C ARG A 183 -1.35 31.36 -5.65
N LEU A 184 -2.40 30.69 -5.21
CA LEU A 184 -3.16 31.08 -4.01
C LEU A 184 -2.37 30.80 -2.73
N VAL A 185 -1.46 29.82 -2.81
CA VAL A 185 -0.45 29.47 -1.81
C VAL A 185 0.93 29.36 -2.48
N ASP A 186 2.00 29.55 -1.69
CA ASP A 186 3.38 29.48 -2.17
C ASP A 186 3.92 28.04 -2.18
N ALA A 187 3.35 27.19 -1.32
CA ALA A 187 3.75 25.81 -1.11
C ALA A 187 2.55 24.97 -0.65
N VAL A 188 2.65 23.64 -0.79
CA VAL A 188 1.63 22.70 -0.27
C VAL A 188 2.30 21.56 0.48
N ALA A 189 1.75 21.21 1.65
CA ALA A 189 2.09 19.97 2.34
C ALA A 189 1.32 18.81 1.70
N ALA A 190 2.04 17.74 1.34
CA ALA A 190 1.43 16.63 0.59
C ALA A 190 2.27 15.35 0.64
N PHE A 191 1.64 14.25 0.19
CA PHE A 191 2.37 13.09 -0.30
C PHE A 191 2.83 13.36 -1.75
N GLY A 192 4.13 13.25 -2.01
CA GLY A 192 4.68 13.38 -3.35
C GLY A 192 4.12 12.34 -4.33
N SER A 193 3.75 11.14 -3.83
CA SER A 193 3.11 10.10 -4.64
C SER A 193 1.78 10.51 -5.27
N SER A 194 1.07 11.48 -4.71
CA SER A 194 -0.18 12.03 -5.26
C SER A 194 0.04 13.36 -6.00
N THR A 195 0.74 14.30 -5.36
CA THR A 195 0.89 15.67 -5.88
C THR A 195 1.85 15.77 -7.06
N ILE A 196 2.95 15.02 -7.06
CA ILE A 196 3.89 15.02 -8.21
C ILE A 196 3.19 14.55 -9.49
N PRO A 197 2.50 13.37 -9.51
CA PRO A 197 1.77 12.97 -10.70
C PRO A 197 0.69 13.97 -11.13
N SER A 198 -0.05 14.54 -10.17
CA SER A 198 -1.12 15.52 -10.41
C SER A 198 -0.61 16.75 -11.14
N LEU A 199 0.52 17.31 -10.71
CA LEU A 199 1.10 18.51 -11.29
C LEU A 199 1.89 18.21 -12.56
N ALA A 200 2.79 17.23 -12.52
CA ALA A 200 3.67 16.91 -13.64
C ALA A 200 2.90 16.43 -14.89
N SER A 201 1.81 15.68 -14.72
CA SER A 201 0.98 15.23 -15.85
C SER A 201 0.27 16.37 -16.59
N THR A 202 0.12 17.53 -15.97
CA THR A 202 -0.45 18.74 -16.57
C THR A 202 0.61 19.74 -17.03
N GLY A 203 1.88 19.33 -17.01
CA GLY A 203 3.00 20.19 -17.43
C GLY A 203 3.45 21.19 -16.36
N SER A 204 3.01 21.05 -15.13
CA SER A 204 3.44 21.90 -14.02
C SER A 204 4.65 21.30 -13.34
N ASP A 205 5.83 21.85 -13.56
CA ASP A 205 7.04 21.40 -12.88
C ASP A 205 6.97 21.73 -11.38
N VAL A 206 7.21 20.71 -10.56
CA VAL A 206 7.18 20.80 -9.09
C VAL A 206 8.50 20.30 -8.50
N ARG A 207 9.01 20.99 -7.48
CA ARG A 207 10.07 20.53 -6.59
C ARG A 207 9.44 20.08 -5.28
N PHE A 208 9.94 18.98 -4.74
CA PHE A 208 9.52 18.49 -3.42
C PHE A 208 10.67 18.61 -2.42
N LEU A 209 10.42 19.28 -1.29
CA LEU A 209 11.28 19.26 -0.12
C LEU A 209 10.82 18.10 0.75
N LEU A 210 11.46 16.95 0.60
CA LEU A 210 11.02 15.72 1.25
C LEU A 210 11.34 15.75 2.75
N PHE A 211 10.43 15.24 3.57
CA PHE A 211 10.63 15.16 5.01
C PHE A 211 11.81 14.26 5.38
N LYS A 212 12.07 13.22 4.60
CA LYS A 212 13.21 12.32 4.79
C LYS A 212 14.56 13.01 4.70
N ASP A 213 14.68 14.07 3.88
CA ASP A 213 15.93 14.85 3.74
C ASP A 213 16.29 15.60 5.04
N ALA A 214 15.31 15.80 5.91
CA ALA A 214 15.49 16.31 7.27
C ALA A 214 15.51 15.20 8.33
N GLY A 215 15.60 13.92 7.93
CA GLY A 215 15.63 12.78 8.83
C GLY A 215 14.27 12.37 9.41
N VAL A 216 13.16 12.74 8.73
CA VAL A 216 11.80 12.31 9.07
C VAL A 216 11.36 11.26 8.06
N GLU A 217 11.81 10.03 8.28
CA GLU A 217 11.53 8.89 7.41
C GLU A 217 10.38 8.05 7.93
N PHE A 218 9.42 7.76 7.04
CA PHE A 218 8.34 6.82 7.31
C PHE A 218 8.15 5.85 6.14
N TYR A 219 7.76 4.63 6.47
CA TYR A 219 7.20 3.72 5.50
C TYR A 219 5.98 4.35 4.82
N GLY A 220 5.76 4.00 3.55
CA GLY A 220 4.62 4.47 2.78
C GLY A 220 3.32 3.79 3.19
N GLN A 221 2.81 2.92 2.33
CA GLN A 221 1.52 2.25 2.53
C GLN A 221 1.70 0.82 3.01
N SER A 222 0.84 0.37 3.92
CA SER A 222 0.77 -1.03 4.38
C SER A 222 -0.58 -1.66 4.08
N LEU A 223 -0.59 -2.97 3.81
CA LEU A 223 -1.79 -3.80 3.87
C LEU A 223 -2.19 -4.01 5.32
N THR A 224 -3.47 -3.90 5.61
CA THR A 224 -3.99 -3.98 6.97
C THR A 224 -5.15 -4.95 7.10
N THR A 225 -5.30 -5.51 8.30
CA THR A 225 -6.46 -6.31 8.72
C THR A 225 -6.64 -6.21 10.23
N GLN A 226 -7.64 -6.89 10.79
CA GLN A 226 -7.79 -7.00 12.24
C GLN A 226 -6.82 -8.05 12.83
N PRO A 227 -6.26 -7.84 14.04
CA PRO A 227 -5.43 -8.84 14.72
C PRO A 227 -6.16 -10.19 14.93
N ALA A 228 -7.48 -10.16 15.14
CA ALA A 228 -8.29 -11.35 15.27
C ALA A 228 -8.26 -12.21 14.00
N ARG A 229 -8.33 -11.59 12.80
CA ARG A 229 -8.28 -12.29 11.51
C ARG A 229 -6.93 -12.95 11.26
N VAL A 230 -5.83 -12.32 11.66
CA VAL A 230 -4.49 -12.92 11.57
C VAL A 230 -4.44 -14.28 12.29
N LYS A 231 -5.18 -14.41 13.41
CA LYS A 231 -5.24 -15.64 14.22
C LYS A 231 -6.26 -16.64 13.69
N SER A 232 -7.46 -16.17 13.31
CA SER A 232 -8.59 -17.06 12.95
C SER A 232 -8.55 -17.50 11.48
N GLU A 233 -7.99 -16.67 10.57
CA GLU A 233 -8.02 -16.92 9.13
C GLU A 233 -6.63 -16.71 8.48
N PRO A 234 -5.54 -17.32 9.03
CA PRO A 234 -4.18 -17.07 8.53
C PRO A 234 -3.99 -17.47 7.07
N ALA A 235 -4.70 -18.51 6.60
CA ALA A 235 -4.65 -18.93 5.20
C ALA A 235 -5.24 -17.87 4.25
N VAL A 236 -6.33 -17.21 4.64
CA VAL A 236 -6.93 -16.11 3.87
C VAL A 236 -6.00 -14.90 3.85
N CYS A 237 -5.37 -14.56 4.98
CA CYS A 237 -4.37 -13.50 5.06
C CYS A 237 -3.17 -13.80 4.14
N GLN A 238 -2.65 -15.04 4.16
CA GLN A 238 -1.55 -15.44 3.28
C GLN A 238 -1.94 -15.34 1.80
N ALA A 239 -3.12 -15.85 1.43
CA ALA A 239 -3.61 -15.82 0.05
C ALA A 239 -3.77 -14.36 -0.45
N PHE A 240 -4.33 -13.48 0.40
CA PHE A 240 -4.51 -12.06 0.09
C PHE A 240 -3.17 -11.35 -0.12
N VAL A 241 -2.23 -11.49 0.82
CA VAL A 241 -0.90 -10.88 0.74
C VAL A 241 -0.11 -11.44 -0.44
N SER A 242 -0.15 -12.76 -0.69
CA SER A 242 0.54 -13.36 -1.83
C SER A 242 0.09 -12.76 -3.16
N GLY A 243 -1.22 -12.65 -3.38
CA GLY A 243 -1.75 -12.06 -4.61
C GLY A 243 -1.40 -10.57 -4.76
N ALA A 244 -1.36 -9.82 -3.65
CA ALA A 244 -0.92 -8.42 -3.66
C ALA A 244 0.57 -8.29 -4.01
N MET A 245 1.45 -9.11 -3.42
CA MET A 245 2.88 -9.07 -3.68
C MET A 245 3.22 -9.59 -5.09
N GLU A 246 2.49 -10.58 -5.62
CA GLU A 246 2.60 -10.99 -7.03
C GLU A 246 2.25 -9.84 -7.98
N ALA A 247 1.21 -9.07 -7.67
CA ALA A 247 0.85 -7.89 -8.45
C ALA A 247 1.91 -6.80 -8.40
N ILE A 248 2.48 -6.52 -7.23
CA ILE A 248 3.56 -5.52 -7.09
C ILE A 248 4.78 -5.97 -7.90
N ARG A 249 5.19 -7.24 -7.83
CA ARG A 249 6.27 -7.77 -8.67
C ARG A 249 5.98 -7.58 -10.15
N PHE A 250 4.77 -7.92 -10.59
CA PHE A 250 4.34 -7.76 -11.98
C PHE A 250 4.41 -6.30 -12.42
N ILE A 251 3.90 -5.36 -11.61
CA ILE A 251 3.94 -3.92 -11.89
C ILE A 251 5.38 -3.39 -12.06
N MET A 252 6.30 -3.91 -11.28
CA MET A 252 7.70 -3.50 -11.35
C MET A 252 8.44 -4.10 -12.56
N THR A 253 7.98 -5.25 -13.07
CA THR A 253 8.64 -5.94 -14.20
C THR A 253 7.95 -5.71 -15.54
N GLU A 254 6.64 -5.44 -15.52
CA GLU A 254 5.81 -5.21 -16.72
C GLU A 254 4.94 -3.94 -16.54
N PRO A 255 5.59 -2.76 -16.35
CA PRO A 255 4.88 -1.54 -15.96
C PRO A 255 3.88 -1.03 -17.02
N ASP A 256 4.16 -1.24 -18.31
CA ASP A 256 3.27 -0.78 -19.39
C ASP A 256 1.97 -1.60 -19.41
N GLU A 257 2.06 -2.93 -19.29
CA GLU A 257 0.88 -3.79 -19.20
C GLU A 257 0.08 -3.50 -17.92
N ALA A 258 0.76 -3.27 -16.81
CA ALA A 258 0.13 -2.90 -15.54
C ALA A 258 -0.63 -1.56 -15.64
N LEU A 259 -0.04 -0.59 -16.35
CA LEU A 259 -0.67 0.70 -16.63
C LEU A 259 -1.93 0.55 -17.48
N ASP A 260 -1.88 -0.25 -18.54
CA ASP A 260 -3.04 -0.50 -19.42
C ASP A 260 -4.19 -1.19 -18.65
N ILE A 261 -3.88 -2.16 -17.79
CA ILE A 261 -4.87 -2.80 -16.90
C ILE A 261 -5.52 -1.76 -15.98
N PHE A 262 -4.71 -0.92 -15.35
CA PHE A 262 -5.20 0.11 -14.44
C PHE A 262 -6.11 1.13 -15.13
N LEU A 263 -5.72 1.63 -16.29
CA LEU A 263 -6.49 2.59 -17.08
C LEU A 263 -7.82 1.99 -17.55
N LYS A 264 -7.81 0.73 -17.98
CA LYS A 264 -9.03 0.00 -18.36
C LYS A 264 -9.99 -0.19 -17.19
N ALA A 265 -9.46 -0.33 -15.97
CA ALA A 265 -10.25 -0.52 -14.76
C ALA A 265 -10.77 0.79 -14.14
N ASN A 266 -10.31 1.94 -14.63
CA ASN A 266 -10.59 3.25 -14.01
C ASN A 266 -10.86 4.33 -15.08
N ASP A 267 -12.09 4.33 -15.59
CA ASP A 267 -12.53 5.28 -16.63
C ASP A 267 -12.34 6.74 -16.20
N GLU A 268 -12.54 7.05 -14.93
CA GLU A 268 -12.34 8.41 -14.38
C GLU A 268 -10.91 8.94 -14.58
N VAL A 269 -9.92 8.05 -14.67
CA VAL A 269 -8.53 8.40 -14.94
C VAL A 269 -8.29 8.41 -16.46
N SER A 270 -8.71 7.36 -17.16
CA SER A 270 -8.42 7.16 -18.58
C SER A 270 -9.09 8.19 -19.50
N MET A 271 -10.23 8.76 -19.09
CA MET A 271 -10.99 9.74 -19.89
C MET A 271 -10.40 11.17 -19.79
N THR A 272 -9.45 11.44 -18.90
CA THR A 272 -8.78 12.74 -18.82
C THR A 272 -7.58 12.81 -19.76
N SER A 273 -7.32 13.96 -20.35
CA SER A 273 -6.20 14.17 -21.29
C SER A 273 -4.83 13.86 -20.66
N SER A 274 -4.67 14.10 -19.37
CA SER A 274 -3.44 13.85 -18.61
C SER A 274 -3.46 12.51 -17.85
N GLY A 275 -4.55 11.76 -17.88
CA GLY A 275 -4.77 10.60 -17.00
C GLY A 275 -3.75 9.48 -17.20
N LYS A 276 -3.38 9.19 -18.44
CA LYS A 276 -2.34 8.19 -18.73
C LYS A 276 -0.98 8.60 -18.12
N GLU A 277 -0.59 9.86 -18.28
CA GLU A 277 0.67 10.39 -17.75
C GLU A 277 0.64 10.47 -16.21
N TYR A 278 -0.49 10.89 -15.65
CA TYR A 278 -0.73 10.84 -14.20
C TYR A 278 -0.51 9.43 -13.64
N ALA A 279 -1.16 8.44 -14.23
CA ALA A 279 -1.04 7.05 -13.78
C ALA A 279 0.39 6.51 -13.98
N ARG A 280 1.06 6.85 -15.10
CA ARG A 280 2.44 6.45 -15.41
C ARG A 280 3.44 7.00 -14.39
N ILE A 281 3.34 8.30 -14.06
CA ILE A 281 4.23 8.92 -13.07
C ILE A 281 3.96 8.33 -11.67
N GLY A 282 2.70 8.17 -11.28
CA GLY A 282 2.32 7.60 -10.00
C GLY A 282 2.80 6.16 -9.83
N LEU A 283 2.70 5.33 -10.88
CA LEU A 283 3.23 3.97 -10.91
C LEU A 283 4.75 3.97 -10.77
N GLY A 284 5.44 4.82 -11.52
CA GLY A 284 6.89 4.92 -11.49
C GLY A 284 7.43 5.32 -10.12
N LEU A 285 6.80 6.28 -9.45
CA LEU A 285 7.14 6.69 -8.09
C LEU A 285 6.87 5.57 -7.08
N ALA A 286 5.74 4.88 -7.18
CA ALA A 286 5.45 3.73 -6.32
C ALA A 286 6.49 2.61 -6.47
N ASN A 287 6.88 2.28 -7.71
CA ASN A 287 7.90 1.29 -7.99
C ASN A 287 9.28 1.71 -7.47
N LEU A 288 9.63 3.00 -7.61
CA LEU A 288 10.91 3.53 -7.12
C LEU A 288 11.08 3.32 -5.61
N THR A 289 9.99 3.49 -4.83
CA THR A 289 10.01 3.30 -3.38
C THR A 289 10.16 1.84 -2.94
N ASN A 290 10.02 0.87 -3.86
CA ASN A 290 10.18 -0.56 -3.60
C ASN A 290 11.60 -1.09 -3.91
N LEU A 291 12.47 -0.29 -4.52
CA LEU A 291 13.85 -0.68 -4.82
C LEU A 291 14.79 -0.35 -3.65
N VAL A 292 14.52 -0.92 -2.49
CA VAL A 292 15.27 -0.70 -1.25
C VAL A 292 15.97 -1.99 -0.79
N PRO A 293 17.08 -1.89 -0.02
CA PRO A 293 17.81 -3.06 0.47
C PRO A 293 16.93 -4.08 1.21
N GLU A 294 15.93 -3.62 1.97
CA GLU A 294 15.00 -4.46 2.70
C GLU A 294 14.24 -5.44 1.78
N VAL A 295 13.74 -4.94 0.65
CA VAL A 295 13.03 -5.76 -0.35
C VAL A 295 13.98 -6.72 -1.04
N LEU A 296 15.16 -6.26 -1.41
CA LEU A 296 16.14 -7.07 -2.12
C LEU A 296 16.64 -8.24 -1.26
N GLN A 297 16.80 -8.04 0.02
CA GLN A 297 17.26 -9.06 0.96
C GLN A 297 16.14 -9.99 1.41
N ASN A 298 15.00 -9.44 1.82
CA ASN A 298 13.94 -10.15 2.53
C ASN A 298 12.72 -10.46 1.67
N GLY A 299 12.62 -9.87 0.46
CA GLY A 299 11.47 -10.02 -0.44
C GLY A 299 10.39 -8.96 -0.22
N LEU A 300 9.45 -8.92 -1.18
CA LEU A 300 8.35 -7.95 -1.18
C LEU A 300 7.48 -8.08 0.07
N GLY A 301 7.06 -6.93 0.57
CA GLY A 301 6.16 -6.81 1.71
C GLY A 301 6.82 -6.82 3.07
N TRP A 302 8.09 -7.22 3.17
CA TRP A 302 8.79 -7.33 4.45
C TRP A 302 9.11 -5.96 5.03
N ALA A 303 8.89 -5.78 6.32
CA ALA A 303 9.24 -4.56 7.04
C ALA A 303 10.24 -4.84 8.16
N ASP A 304 11.21 -3.95 8.33
CA ASP A 304 12.21 -4.03 9.41
C ASP A 304 11.53 -3.74 10.76
N PRO A 305 11.52 -4.70 11.71
CA PRO A 305 10.97 -4.47 13.04
C PRO A 305 11.62 -3.31 13.80
N ALA A 306 12.91 -3.07 13.58
CA ALA A 306 13.62 -1.95 14.22
C ALA A 306 13.12 -0.60 13.66
N LYS A 307 12.91 -0.50 12.34
CA LYS A 307 12.32 0.70 11.73
C LYS A 307 10.86 0.90 12.17
N VAL A 308 10.05 -0.16 12.23
CA VAL A 308 8.66 -0.07 12.72
C VAL A 308 8.65 0.48 14.15
N LYS A 309 9.55 0.01 15.03
CA LYS A 309 9.67 0.50 16.40
C LYS A 309 10.07 1.97 16.43
N ALA A 310 11.14 2.35 15.74
CA ALA A 310 11.64 3.73 15.71
C ALA A 310 10.59 4.71 15.16
N GLN A 311 9.88 4.33 14.10
CA GLN A 311 8.79 5.13 13.55
C GLN A 311 7.62 5.25 14.53
N SER A 312 7.26 4.17 15.25
CA SER A 312 6.20 4.20 16.25
C SER A 312 6.54 5.13 17.41
N GLU A 313 7.78 5.10 17.90
CA GLU A 313 8.28 6.01 18.95
C GLU A 313 8.19 7.47 18.51
N LEU A 314 8.66 7.78 17.30
CA LEU A 314 8.60 9.11 16.72
C LEU A 314 7.15 9.61 16.54
N ILE A 315 6.27 8.74 16.09
CA ILE A 315 4.84 9.04 15.89
C ILE A 315 4.15 9.34 17.23
N LEU A 316 4.44 8.54 18.27
CA LEU A 316 3.85 8.78 19.57
C LEU A 316 4.30 10.12 20.16
N GLN A 317 5.57 10.43 19.99
CA GLN A 317 6.14 11.66 20.53
C GLN A 317 5.56 12.93 19.88
N TYR A 318 5.28 12.89 18.55
CA TYR A 318 5.00 14.11 17.80
C TYR A 318 3.61 14.17 17.15
N ALA A 319 2.95 13.04 16.90
CA ALA A 319 1.78 13.01 16.03
C ALA A 319 0.56 12.28 16.58
N ALA A 320 0.72 11.37 17.53
CA ALA A 320 -0.39 10.53 17.99
C ALA A 320 -1.41 11.27 18.88
N GLY A 321 -1.00 12.39 19.50
CA GLY A 321 -1.81 13.19 20.39
C GLY A 321 -1.91 12.65 21.83
N GLN A 322 -2.60 13.40 22.71
CA GLN A 322 -2.74 13.03 24.11
C GLN A 322 -3.49 11.71 24.28
N GLY A 323 -3.08 10.90 25.23
CA GLY A 323 -3.71 9.62 25.59
C GLY A 323 -3.36 8.45 24.67
N ALA A 324 -2.62 8.67 23.58
CA ALA A 324 -2.11 7.59 22.74
C ALA A 324 -1.06 6.78 23.50
N LYS A 325 -1.08 5.46 23.31
CA LYS A 325 -0.15 4.52 23.96
C LYS A 325 0.63 3.76 22.90
N MET A 326 1.88 3.37 23.24
CA MET A 326 2.64 2.49 22.37
C MET A 326 1.85 1.21 22.13
N PRO A 327 1.48 0.90 20.87
CA PRO A 327 0.82 -0.36 20.56
C PRO A 327 1.78 -1.53 20.80
N ASP A 328 1.22 -2.72 21.05
CA ASP A 328 2.02 -3.93 21.00
C ASP A 328 2.57 -4.12 19.58
N LEU A 329 3.87 -3.95 19.41
CA LEU A 329 4.52 -3.99 18.10
C LEU A 329 4.37 -5.34 17.41
N ALA A 330 4.28 -6.45 18.18
CA ALA A 330 4.05 -7.78 17.63
C ALA A 330 2.62 -7.97 17.08
N GLN A 331 1.66 -7.18 17.58
CA GLN A 331 0.31 -7.13 17.05
C GLN A 331 0.16 -6.05 15.96
N LEU A 332 0.91 -4.95 16.07
CA LEU A 332 0.85 -3.86 15.11
C LEU A 332 1.37 -4.29 13.73
N PHE A 333 2.42 -5.10 13.68
CA PHE A 333 3.08 -5.48 12.44
C PHE A 333 3.50 -6.95 12.45
N THR A 334 3.25 -7.67 11.34
CA THR A 334 3.72 -9.05 11.19
C THR A 334 4.30 -9.30 9.80
N ASN A 335 5.47 -9.92 9.75
CA ASN A 335 6.10 -10.42 8.52
C ASN A 335 5.71 -11.87 8.20
N GLN A 336 4.77 -12.47 8.92
CA GLN A 336 4.38 -13.89 8.77
C GLN A 336 3.96 -14.25 7.34
N PHE A 337 3.35 -13.31 6.61
CA PHE A 337 2.74 -13.54 5.30
C PHE A 337 3.59 -13.08 4.13
N VAL A 338 4.70 -12.38 4.37
CA VAL A 338 5.54 -11.71 3.36
C VAL A 338 6.92 -12.35 3.20
N GLY A 339 7.75 -11.81 2.31
CA GLY A 339 9.13 -12.26 2.09
C GLY A 339 9.26 -13.49 1.18
N LYS A 340 8.16 -14.08 0.73
CA LYS A 340 8.17 -15.27 -0.16
C LYS A 340 8.40 -14.91 -1.63
N ILE A 341 8.07 -13.68 -2.02
CA ILE A 341 8.17 -13.20 -3.40
C ILE A 341 9.40 -12.30 -3.50
N LYS A 342 10.36 -12.74 -4.30
CA LYS A 342 11.62 -12.05 -4.58
C LYS A 342 11.77 -11.86 -6.09
N PHE A 343 12.63 -10.92 -6.46
CA PHE A 343 13.02 -10.70 -7.85
C PHE A 343 14.15 -11.65 -8.25
N THR A 344 14.11 -12.14 -9.47
CA THR A 344 15.30 -12.66 -10.15
C THR A 344 16.18 -11.49 -10.57
N ASP A 345 17.46 -11.75 -10.90
CA ASP A 345 18.39 -10.71 -11.37
C ASP A 345 17.87 -10.02 -12.64
N ALA A 346 17.27 -10.77 -13.56
CA ALA A 346 16.68 -10.21 -14.77
C ALA A 346 15.48 -9.30 -14.49
N GLU A 347 14.59 -9.70 -13.58
CA GLU A 347 13.46 -8.88 -13.14
C GLU A 347 13.94 -7.62 -12.42
N LEU A 348 14.96 -7.74 -11.58
CA LEU A 348 15.54 -6.60 -10.87
C LEU A 348 16.17 -5.61 -11.84
N ALA A 349 16.85 -6.07 -12.88
CA ALA A 349 17.40 -5.21 -13.92
C ALA A 349 16.28 -4.45 -14.67
N LYS A 350 15.18 -5.14 -15.03
CA LYS A 350 13.99 -4.51 -15.62
C LYS A 350 13.39 -3.44 -14.70
N ALA A 351 13.16 -3.79 -13.42
CA ALA A 351 12.58 -2.90 -12.44
C ALA A 351 13.44 -1.64 -12.24
N ARG A 352 14.75 -1.77 -12.14
CA ARG A 352 15.68 -0.63 -12.03
C ARG A 352 15.60 0.28 -13.25
N LYS A 353 15.57 -0.29 -14.46
CA LYS A 353 15.45 0.47 -15.71
C LYS A 353 14.11 1.21 -15.79
N SER A 354 13.02 0.58 -15.38
CA SER A 354 11.67 1.15 -15.47
C SER A 354 11.47 2.38 -14.58
N VAL A 355 12.18 2.48 -13.46
CA VAL A 355 12.04 3.61 -12.51
C VAL A 355 12.98 4.79 -12.80
N GLU A 356 13.98 4.62 -13.64
CA GLU A 356 15.00 5.63 -13.90
C GLU A 356 14.42 6.99 -14.31
N PRO A 357 13.38 7.08 -15.20
CA PRO A 357 12.79 8.35 -15.60
C PRO A 357 12.12 9.13 -14.45
N PHE A 358 11.82 8.47 -13.33
CA PHE A 358 11.08 9.02 -12.20
C PHE A 358 11.98 9.53 -11.08
N ARG A 359 13.27 9.19 -11.07
CA ARG A 359 14.23 9.66 -10.06
C ARG A 359 14.29 11.16 -9.94
N LYS A 360 14.17 11.87 -11.07
CA LYS A 360 14.17 13.34 -11.11
C LYS A 360 13.12 14.03 -10.21
N TYR A 361 12.08 13.30 -9.82
CA TYR A 361 11.01 13.86 -8.99
C TYR A 361 11.30 13.79 -7.49
N VAL A 362 12.28 12.96 -7.08
CA VAL A 362 12.61 12.68 -5.68
C VAL A 362 14.12 12.81 -5.39
N ALA A 363 14.87 13.40 -6.34
CA ALA A 363 16.29 13.70 -6.24
C ALA A 363 16.52 15.04 -5.53
#